data_a9097ddccc2f97bf8a1fdb066f963f07
#
_entry.id   a9097ddccc2f97bf8a1fdb066f963f07
#
_cell.length_a   1.000
_cell.length_b   1.000
_cell.length_c   1.000
_cell.angle_alpha   90.00
_cell.angle_beta   90.00
_cell.angle_gamma   90.00
#
_symmetry.space_group_name_H-M   'P 1'
#
loop_
_entity.id
_entity.type
_entity.pdbx_description
1 polymer ?
#
loop_
_entity_poly.entity_id
_entity_poly.type
_entity_poly.pdbx_seq_one_letter_code
_entity_poly.pdbx_strand_id
1 'polypeptide(L)'
;MKAIAFIALTAVASAAFAAGPVRPGSITISGVSEQKTYMNDSTAKNTSGTNNKALQNIASNAADVEIFSSGKSYQTANLKDTTVTNEAKGDYSVARQNLASNNGEVDIKGTSTQTVMANRANVSNLADGNGAKATQNIASNFGNVTVAANASSYQYASLTGRSAAINAAKGSLSVAVQNISSNDACAEDPCPGGRCH
;
A
#
# COMPACT_ATOMS: atom_id res chain seq x y z
N MET A 1 25.22 -5.93 -22.79
CA MET A 1 24.79 -4.53 -22.61
C MET A 1 23.78 -4.52 -21.49
N LYS A 2 24.08 -3.89 -20.34
CA LYS A 2 23.17 -3.81 -19.20
C LYS A 2 22.24 -2.64 -19.44
N ALA A 3 20.95 -2.90 -19.64
CA ALA A 3 19.95 -1.86 -19.74
C ALA A 3 19.74 -1.22 -18.36
N ILE A 4 19.97 0.08 -18.26
CA ILE A 4 19.65 0.87 -17.08
C ILE A 4 18.17 1.20 -17.16
N ALA A 5 17.36 0.60 -16.29
CA ALA A 5 15.94 0.93 -16.19
C ALA A 5 15.78 2.31 -15.54
N PHE A 6 15.25 3.26 -16.27
CA PHE A 6 14.83 4.54 -15.73
C PHE A 6 13.49 4.36 -14.98
N ILE A 7 13.51 4.57 -13.68
CA ILE A 7 12.28 4.71 -12.89
C ILE A 7 11.80 6.15 -13.06
N ALA A 8 10.80 6.36 -13.89
CA ALA A 8 10.12 7.64 -13.96
C ALA A 8 9.08 7.69 -12.82
N LEU A 9 9.47 8.27 -11.69
CA LEU A 9 8.57 8.61 -10.60
C LEU A 9 7.97 9.98 -10.88
N THR A 10 6.83 10.02 -11.54
CA THR A 10 6.06 11.26 -11.70
C THR A 10 5.13 11.43 -10.52
N ALA A 11 5.58 12.13 -9.49
CA ALA A 11 4.72 12.64 -8.44
C ALA A 11 4.18 14.01 -8.89
N VAL A 12 2.93 14.09 -9.24
CA VAL A 12 2.23 15.37 -9.41
C VAL A 12 1.68 15.77 -8.05
N ALA A 13 2.42 16.58 -7.33
CA ALA A 13 1.93 17.23 -6.13
C ALA A 13 1.12 18.45 -6.51
N SER A 14 -0.20 18.37 -6.45
CA SER A 14 -1.05 19.56 -6.47
C SER A 14 -1.06 20.20 -5.08
N ALA A 15 -0.93 21.52 -5.04
CA ALA A 15 -0.81 22.33 -3.85
C ALA A 15 -1.90 22.06 -2.82
N ALA A 16 -1.49 21.71 -1.60
CA ALA A 16 -2.38 21.58 -0.46
C ALA A 16 -2.71 22.98 0.09
N PHE A 17 -3.98 23.33 0.16
CA PHE A 17 -4.45 24.42 0.98
C PHE A 17 -4.76 23.90 2.38
N ALA A 18 -4.08 24.44 3.37
CA ALA A 18 -4.25 24.06 4.77
C ALA A 18 -5.63 24.51 5.28
N ALA A 19 -6.43 23.59 5.74
CA ALA A 19 -7.60 23.87 6.54
C ALA A 19 -7.64 22.93 7.75
N GLY A 20 -7.36 23.46 8.93
CA GLY A 20 -7.53 22.79 10.22
C GLY A 20 -6.24 22.25 10.84
N PRO A 21 -6.27 21.82 12.09
CA PRO A 21 -5.11 21.25 12.76
C PRO A 21 -4.76 19.91 12.12
N VAL A 22 -3.61 19.87 11.45
CA VAL A 22 -3.06 18.65 10.85
C VAL A 22 -2.72 17.67 11.96
N ARG A 23 -3.33 16.49 11.94
CA ARG A 23 -2.94 15.39 12.82
C ARG A 23 -1.55 14.91 12.43
N PRO A 24 -0.65 14.63 13.39
CA PRO A 24 0.65 14.08 13.06
C PRO A 24 0.51 12.78 12.26
N GLY A 25 1.10 12.72 11.06
CA GLY A 25 1.03 11.56 10.18
C GLY A 25 -0.21 11.51 9.27
N SER A 26 -0.96 12.60 9.13
CA SER A 26 -2.08 12.68 8.19
C SER A 26 -1.65 13.22 6.82
N ILE A 27 -2.34 12.74 5.77
CA ILE A 27 -2.25 13.27 4.40
C ILE A 27 -3.59 13.91 4.08
N THR A 28 -3.60 15.23 3.95
CA THR A 28 -4.80 15.99 3.57
C THR A 28 -4.63 16.49 2.14
N ILE A 29 -5.54 16.11 1.24
CA ILE A 29 -5.51 16.51 -0.17
C ILE A 29 -6.85 17.14 -0.52
N SER A 30 -6.83 18.41 -0.86
CA SER A 30 -8.00 19.08 -1.47
C SER A 30 -7.88 19.05 -2.99
N GLY A 31 -8.58 18.11 -3.63
CA GLY A 31 -8.50 17.91 -5.06
C GLY A 31 -8.09 16.48 -5.46
N VAL A 32 -7.50 16.33 -6.63
CA VAL A 32 -7.16 15.01 -7.17
C VAL A 32 -5.80 14.55 -6.67
N SER A 33 -5.76 13.36 -6.09
CA SER A 33 -4.53 12.61 -5.81
C SER A 33 -4.36 11.50 -6.85
N GLU A 34 -3.28 11.53 -7.57
CA GLU A 34 -2.95 10.50 -8.54
C GLU A 34 -1.53 9.98 -8.30
N GLN A 35 -1.42 8.69 -8.02
CA GLN A 35 -0.14 8.01 -7.86
C GLN A 35 -0.07 6.85 -8.84
N LYS A 36 0.95 6.86 -9.67
CA LYS A 36 1.17 5.80 -10.67
C LYS A 36 2.59 5.27 -10.59
N THR A 37 2.71 3.97 -10.63
CA THR A 37 3.99 3.29 -10.75
C THR A 37 3.92 2.30 -11.90
N TYR A 38 4.89 2.40 -12.80
CA TYR A 38 5.10 1.46 -13.89
C TYR A 38 6.46 0.82 -13.73
N MET A 39 6.48 -0.48 -13.59
CA MET A 39 7.72 -1.25 -13.48
C MET A 39 7.74 -2.31 -14.59
N ASN A 40 8.82 -2.36 -15.35
CA ASN A 40 9.02 -3.34 -16.40
C ASN A 40 10.46 -3.87 -16.32
N ASP A 41 10.63 -5.17 -16.38
CA ASP A 41 11.93 -5.87 -16.28
C ASP A 41 12.79 -5.36 -15.12
N SER A 42 12.18 -5.17 -13.94
CA SER A 42 12.79 -4.47 -12.83
C SER A 42 12.59 -5.16 -11.48
N THR A 43 13.32 -4.70 -10.48
CA THR A 43 13.21 -5.20 -9.12
C THR A 43 13.10 -4.04 -8.14
N ALA A 44 12.09 -4.11 -7.26
CA ALA A 44 12.00 -3.26 -6.08
C ALA A 44 12.17 -4.13 -4.83
N LYS A 45 13.23 -3.85 -4.06
CA LYS A 45 13.51 -4.60 -2.84
C LYS A 45 13.64 -3.66 -1.65
N ASN A 46 12.95 -4.00 -0.58
CA ASN A 46 13.07 -3.37 0.73
C ASN A 46 13.37 -4.46 1.77
N THR A 47 14.41 -4.27 2.55
CA THR A 47 14.82 -5.26 3.55
C THR A 47 15.23 -4.55 4.83
N SER A 48 14.73 -4.99 5.96
CA SER A 48 15.19 -4.55 7.28
C SER A 48 15.94 -5.66 8.02
N GLY A 49 16.85 -5.26 8.88
CA GLY A 49 17.55 -6.16 9.79
C GLY A 49 16.80 -6.42 11.09
N THR A 50 17.54 -6.90 12.09
CA THR A 50 17.01 -7.28 13.42
C THR A 50 16.29 -6.13 14.11
N ASN A 51 15.14 -6.42 14.71
CA ASN A 51 14.27 -5.50 15.47
C ASN A 51 13.73 -4.29 14.67
N ASN A 52 13.77 -4.36 13.35
CA ASN A 52 13.33 -3.30 12.46
C ASN A 52 12.06 -3.65 11.70
N LYS A 53 11.46 -2.61 11.13
CA LYS A 53 10.28 -2.73 10.27
C LYS A 53 10.66 -2.54 8.82
N ALA A 54 10.20 -3.39 7.93
CA ALA A 54 10.25 -3.20 6.48
C ALA A 54 8.89 -2.67 6.01
N LEU A 55 8.86 -1.41 5.60
CA LEU A 55 7.66 -0.74 5.11
C LEU A 55 7.88 -0.36 3.65
N GLN A 56 7.06 -0.90 2.75
CA GLN A 56 7.14 -0.63 1.32
C GLN A 56 5.78 -0.16 0.80
N ASN A 57 5.79 1.02 0.20
CA ASN A 57 4.61 1.63 -0.41
C ASN A 57 4.88 1.90 -1.88
N ILE A 58 4.05 1.36 -2.76
CA ILE A 58 4.13 1.52 -4.20
C ILE A 58 2.81 2.09 -4.70
N ALA A 59 2.83 3.32 -5.24
CA ALA A 59 1.65 4.06 -5.65
C ALA A 59 0.56 4.10 -4.55
N SER A 60 0.97 4.30 -3.30
CA SER A 60 0.09 4.16 -2.14
C SER A 60 0.20 5.37 -1.20
N ASN A 61 -0.91 5.72 -0.57
CA ASN A 61 -0.91 6.61 0.58
C ASN A 61 -0.73 5.78 1.87
N ALA A 62 0.15 6.21 2.75
CA ALA A 62 0.48 5.48 3.96
C ALA A 62 0.47 6.40 5.18
N ALA A 63 -0.71 6.84 5.57
CA ALA A 63 -1.00 7.65 6.76
C ALA A 63 -2.52 7.76 6.88
N ASP A 64 -3.00 8.53 7.84
CA ASP A 64 -4.40 8.95 7.84
C ASP A 64 -4.65 9.80 6.60
N VAL A 65 -5.53 9.36 5.72
CA VAL A 65 -5.76 9.97 4.40
C VAL A 65 -7.12 10.65 4.38
N GLU A 66 -7.12 11.93 4.16
CA GLU A 66 -8.33 12.73 3.98
C GLU A 66 -8.29 13.38 2.59
N ILE A 67 -9.29 13.10 1.75
CA ILE A 67 -9.44 13.73 0.44
C ILE A 67 -10.80 14.44 0.43
N PHE A 68 -10.79 15.77 0.42
CA PHE A 68 -11.99 16.57 0.58
C PHE A 68 -12.95 16.54 -0.63
N SER A 69 -14.12 17.10 -0.43
CA SER A 69 -15.23 17.15 -1.39
C SER A 69 -14.77 17.49 -2.81
N SER A 70 -15.25 16.73 -3.78
CA SER A 70 -14.82 16.71 -5.19
C SER A 70 -13.40 16.19 -5.43
N GLY A 71 -12.66 15.85 -4.39
CA GLY A 71 -11.38 15.15 -4.53
C GLY A 71 -11.56 13.73 -5.06
N LYS A 72 -10.55 13.23 -5.75
CA LYS A 72 -10.49 11.87 -6.27
C LYS A 72 -9.14 11.28 -5.96
N SER A 73 -9.12 10.02 -5.56
CA SER A 73 -7.87 9.30 -5.32
C SER A 73 -7.72 8.16 -6.33
N TYR A 74 -6.62 8.20 -7.06
CA TYR A 74 -6.27 7.18 -8.03
C TYR A 74 -4.88 6.63 -7.71
N GLN A 75 -4.80 5.36 -7.39
CA GLN A 75 -3.55 4.66 -7.21
C GLN A 75 -3.44 3.54 -8.24
N THR A 76 -2.36 3.51 -8.99
CA THR A 76 -2.13 2.49 -10.02
C THR A 76 -0.71 1.93 -9.91
N ALA A 77 -0.59 0.64 -9.75
CA ALA A 77 0.67 -0.07 -9.88
C ALA A 77 0.58 -1.06 -11.05
N ASN A 78 1.42 -0.87 -12.05
CA ASN A 78 1.53 -1.75 -13.20
C ASN A 78 2.91 -2.41 -13.18
N LEU A 79 2.92 -3.72 -13.00
CA LEU A 79 4.10 -4.53 -12.79
C LEU A 79 4.19 -5.57 -13.91
N LYS A 80 5.20 -5.47 -14.74
CA LYS A 80 5.45 -6.40 -15.82
C LYS A 80 6.86 -6.96 -15.73
N ASP A 81 7.00 -8.28 -15.76
CA ASP A 81 8.30 -8.95 -15.65
C ASP A 81 9.11 -8.47 -14.43
N THR A 82 8.44 -8.31 -13.29
CA THR A 82 8.95 -7.54 -12.15
C THR A 82 8.97 -8.38 -10.88
N THR A 83 9.97 -8.13 -10.05
CA THR A 83 10.01 -8.67 -8.69
C THR A 83 9.89 -7.55 -7.68
N VAL A 84 8.90 -7.63 -6.80
CA VAL A 84 8.72 -6.71 -5.68
C VAL A 84 8.85 -7.50 -4.38
N THR A 85 9.85 -7.18 -3.58
CA THR A 85 10.12 -7.87 -2.32
C THR A 85 10.17 -6.89 -1.17
N ASN A 86 9.43 -7.20 -0.10
CA ASN A 86 9.52 -6.53 1.17
C ASN A 86 9.80 -7.56 2.26
N GLU A 87 10.89 -7.42 2.99
CA GLU A 87 11.37 -8.43 3.91
C GLU A 87 11.84 -7.81 5.21
N ALA A 88 11.26 -8.22 6.31
CA ALA A 88 11.71 -7.89 7.65
C ALA A 88 12.32 -9.13 8.31
N LYS A 89 13.56 -9.02 8.78
CA LYS A 89 14.32 -10.09 9.41
C LYS A 89 14.72 -9.70 10.82
N GLY A 90 14.44 -10.55 11.77
CA GLY A 90 14.85 -10.39 13.15
C GLY A 90 13.74 -10.72 14.14
N ASP A 91 14.04 -10.63 15.43
CA ASP A 91 13.18 -11.18 16.48
C ASP A 91 11.83 -10.49 16.63
N TYR A 92 11.72 -9.24 16.32
CA TYR A 92 10.45 -8.49 16.41
C TYR A 92 10.10 -7.79 15.11
N SER A 93 10.49 -8.35 13.98
CA SER A 93 10.35 -7.73 12.68
C SER A 93 8.90 -7.66 12.20
N VAL A 94 8.57 -6.59 11.51
CA VAL A 94 7.26 -6.38 10.87
C VAL A 94 7.48 -6.03 9.41
N ALA A 95 6.83 -6.75 8.50
CA ALA A 95 6.82 -6.44 7.07
C ALA A 95 5.44 -5.94 6.66
N ARG A 96 5.36 -4.70 6.17
CA ARG A 96 4.15 -4.14 5.58
C ARG A 96 4.41 -3.72 4.15
N GLN A 97 3.56 -4.18 3.25
CA GLN A 97 3.65 -3.88 1.83
C GLN A 97 2.30 -3.41 1.30
N ASN A 98 2.29 -2.24 0.70
CA ASN A 98 1.10 -1.64 0.12
C ASN A 98 1.36 -1.34 -1.36
N LEU A 99 0.50 -1.87 -2.22
CA LEU A 99 0.53 -1.62 -3.66
C LEU A 99 -0.81 -1.01 -4.09
N ALA A 100 -0.76 0.20 -4.63
CA ALA A 100 -1.93 0.96 -5.04
C ALA A 100 -3.02 0.95 -3.96
N SER A 101 -2.63 1.25 -2.73
CA SER A 101 -3.51 1.14 -1.57
C SER A 101 -3.49 2.41 -0.74
N ASN A 102 -4.59 2.72 -0.09
CA ASN A 102 -4.56 3.62 1.05
C ASN A 102 -4.32 2.79 2.33
N ASN A 103 -3.46 3.27 3.19
CA ASN A 103 -3.11 2.57 4.42
C ASN A 103 -3.16 3.56 5.59
N GLY A 104 -4.09 3.36 6.48
CA GLY A 104 -4.40 4.24 7.59
C GLY A 104 -5.90 4.45 7.73
N GLU A 105 -6.29 5.47 8.47
CA GLU A 105 -7.67 5.93 8.48
C GLU A 105 -7.94 6.68 7.16
N VAL A 106 -8.93 6.21 6.38
CA VAL A 106 -9.20 6.71 5.04
C VAL A 106 -10.57 7.35 4.98
N ASP A 107 -10.65 8.63 4.70
CA ASP A 107 -11.90 9.37 4.49
C ASP A 107 -11.82 10.10 3.13
N ILE A 108 -12.44 9.53 2.11
CA ILE A 108 -12.43 10.05 0.75
C ILE A 108 -13.84 10.50 0.37
N LYS A 109 -14.13 11.76 0.41
CA LYS A 109 -15.41 12.29 -0.06
C LYS A 109 -15.40 12.47 -1.58
N GLY A 110 -15.48 11.36 -2.28
CA GLY A 110 -15.39 11.33 -3.74
C GLY A 110 -14.94 9.96 -4.25
N THR A 111 -14.54 9.87 -5.50
CA THR A 111 -14.12 8.60 -6.12
C THR A 111 -12.76 8.12 -5.59
N SER A 112 -12.66 6.87 -5.21
CA SER A 112 -11.41 6.21 -4.86
C SER A 112 -11.20 5.00 -5.78
N THR A 113 -10.07 4.95 -6.48
CA THR A 113 -9.73 3.85 -7.38
C THR A 113 -8.34 3.33 -7.09
N GLN A 114 -8.24 2.07 -6.79
CA GLN A 114 -7.00 1.35 -6.59
C GLN A 114 -6.88 0.26 -7.64
N THR A 115 -5.79 0.27 -8.39
CA THR A 115 -5.58 -0.70 -9.47
C THR A 115 -4.18 -1.29 -9.40
N VAL A 116 -4.10 -2.60 -9.36
CA VAL A 116 -2.85 -3.34 -9.53
C VAL A 116 -2.97 -4.28 -10.71
N MET A 117 -2.06 -4.15 -11.65
CA MET A 117 -1.93 -5.06 -12.78
C MET A 117 -0.55 -5.69 -12.73
N ALA A 118 -0.50 -6.99 -12.53
CA ALA A 118 0.72 -7.77 -12.48
C ALA A 118 0.72 -8.81 -13.60
N ASN A 119 1.74 -8.76 -14.45
CA ASN A 119 1.94 -9.72 -15.52
C ASN A 119 3.37 -10.27 -15.44
N ARG A 120 3.50 -11.56 -15.24
CA ARG A 120 4.79 -12.23 -14.97
C ARG A 120 5.57 -11.55 -13.84
N ALA A 121 4.85 -11.13 -12.79
CA ALA A 121 5.42 -10.39 -11.67
C ALA A 121 5.28 -11.17 -10.35
N ASN A 122 6.30 -11.11 -9.53
CA ASN A 122 6.29 -11.70 -8.21
C ASN A 122 6.27 -10.59 -7.15
N VAL A 123 5.24 -10.60 -6.32
CA VAL A 123 5.09 -9.67 -5.21
C VAL A 123 5.18 -10.46 -3.91
N SER A 124 6.23 -10.25 -3.14
CA SER A 124 6.50 -10.99 -1.92
C SER A 124 6.63 -10.06 -0.73
N ASN A 125 5.94 -10.39 0.34
CA ASN A 125 6.06 -9.74 1.64
C ASN A 125 6.35 -10.80 2.70
N LEU A 126 7.48 -10.69 3.37
CA LEU A 126 7.95 -11.68 4.33
C LEU A 126 8.33 -11.00 5.65
N ALA A 127 7.75 -11.47 6.74
CA ALA A 127 8.27 -11.23 8.07
C ALA A 127 8.87 -12.53 8.60
N ASP A 128 10.13 -12.51 9.04
CA ASP A 128 10.84 -13.65 9.55
C ASP A 128 11.49 -13.28 10.88
N GLY A 129 11.02 -13.89 11.95
CA GLY A 129 11.52 -13.66 13.29
C GLY A 129 10.52 -14.05 14.37
N ASN A 130 10.96 -13.98 15.61
CA ASN A 130 10.14 -14.30 16.77
C ASN A 130 9.12 -13.18 17.04
N GLY A 131 7.85 -13.40 16.73
CA GLY A 131 6.79 -12.40 16.82
C GLY A 131 6.61 -11.55 15.55
N ALA A 132 7.21 -11.96 14.45
CA ALA A 132 7.09 -11.27 13.17
C ALA A 132 5.65 -11.23 12.64
N LYS A 133 5.28 -10.11 12.01
CA LYS A 133 3.97 -9.91 11.37
C LYS A 133 4.16 -9.49 9.92
N ALA A 134 3.39 -10.05 9.01
CA ALA A 134 3.39 -9.70 7.60
C ALA A 134 2.01 -9.20 7.17
N THR A 135 1.92 -7.96 6.73
CA THR A 135 0.69 -7.38 6.18
C THR A 135 0.93 -6.96 4.74
N GLN A 136 0.10 -7.44 3.83
CA GLN A 136 0.16 -7.10 2.42
C GLN A 136 -1.19 -6.62 1.92
N ASN A 137 -1.23 -5.38 1.42
CA ASN A 137 -2.41 -4.77 0.85
C ASN A 137 -2.16 -4.49 -0.64
N ILE A 138 -3.01 -5.06 -1.49
CA ILE A 138 -2.94 -4.95 -2.94
C ILE A 138 -4.26 -4.42 -3.45
N ALA A 139 -4.27 -3.22 -4.04
CA ALA A 139 -5.46 -2.53 -4.51
C ALA A 139 -6.54 -2.45 -3.42
N SER A 140 -6.19 -1.98 -2.24
CA SER A 140 -7.13 -1.95 -1.12
C SER A 140 -7.15 -0.61 -0.38
N ASN A 141 -8.27 -0.35 0.28
CA ASN A 141 -8.31 0.60 1.38
C ASN A 141 -8.16 -0.19 2.69
N PHE A 142 -7.47 0.37 3.64
CA PHE A 142 -7.16 -0.28 4.90
C PHE A 142 -7.44 0.67 6.05
N GLY A 143 -8.09 0.17 7.09
CA GLY A 143 -8.46 0.96 8.26
C GLY A 143 -9.92 1.43 8.23
N ASN A 144 -10.24 2.48 8.94
CA ASN A 144 -11.59 3.01 9.00
C ASN A 144 -11.94 3.74 7.69
N VAL A 145 -12.49 3.01 6.73
CA VAL A 145 -12.72 3.50 5.36
C VAL A 145 -14.07 4.19 5.25
N THR A 146 -14.08 5.46 4.91
CA THR A 146 -15.28 6.21 4.57
C THR A 146 -15.14 6.76 3.15
N VAL A 147 -15.97 6.31 2.23
CA VAL A 147 -16.10 6.89 0.88
C VAL A 147 -17.48 7.49 0.76
N ALA A 148 -17.67 8.70 1.25
CA ALA A 148 -18.99 9.29 1.44
C ALA A 148 -19.49 10.13 0.23
N ALA A 149 -20.81 10.37 0.20
CA ALA A 149 -21.52 11.36 -0.62
C ALA A 149 -21.19 11.35 -2.13
N ASN A 150 -21.92 10.60 -2.92
CA ASN A 150 -21.79 10.46 -4.38
C ASN A 150 -20.46 9.83 -4.84
N ALA A 151 -19.73 9.23 -3.91
CA ALA A 151 -18.46 8.60 -4.17
C ALA A 151 -18.61 7.15 -4.58
N SER A 152 -17.68 6.69 -5.41
CA SER A 152 -17.51 5.28 -5.72
C SER A 152 -16.14 4.83 -5.25
N SER A 153 -16.04 3.64 -4.70
CA SER A 153 -14.78 2.99 -4.36
C SER A 153 -14.59 1.79 -5.27
N TYR A 154 -13.46 1.75 -5.96
CA TYR A 154 -13.14 0.69 -6.90
C TYR A 154 -11.75 0.12 -6.62
N GLN A 155 -11.69 -1.16 -6.33
CA GLN A 155 -10.45 -1.89 -6.11
C GLN A 155 -10.33 -3.00 -7.17
N TYR A 156 -9.22 -3.01 -7.86
CA TYR A 156 -8.97 -3.98 -8.91
C TYR A 156 -7.55 -4.53 -8.84
N ALA A 157 -7.42 -5.84 -8.75
CA ALA A 157 -6.15 -6.53 -8.86
C ALA A 157 -6.23 -7.60 -9.93
N SER A 158 -5.31 -7.55 -10.88
CA SER A 158 -5.16 -8.56 -11.93
C SER A 158 -3.76 -9.16 -11.88
N LEU A 159 -3.69 -10.44 -11.60
CA LEU A 159 -2.44 -11.19 -11.59
C LEU A 159 -2.48 -12.19 -12.75
N THR A 160 -1.65 -11.97 -13.75
CA THR A 160 -1.63 -12.75 -15.00
C THR A 160 -0.23 -13.26 -15.31
N GLY A 161 -0.09 -14.15 -16.28
CA GLY A 161 1.19 -14.60 -16.80
C GLY A 161 2.09 -15.27 -15.75
N ARG A 162 1.53 -16.10 -14.87
CA ARG A 162 2.20 -16.73 -13.73
C ARG A 162 2.67 -15.74 -12.65
N SER A 163 1.98 -14.62 -12.49
CA SER A 163 2.23 -13.71 -11.37
C SER A 163 1.84 -14.34 -10.05
N ALA A 164 2.56 -13.99 -9.00
CA ALA A 164 2.26 -14.42 -7.64
C ALA A 164 2.25 -13.24 -6.67
N ALA A 165 1.31 -13.27 -5.73
CA ALA A 165 1.31 -12.42 -4.55
C ALA A 165 1.47 -13.32 -3.33
N ILE A 166 2.57 -13.16 -2.62
CA ILE A 166 2.95 -14.01 -1.48
C ILE A 166 3.06 -13.13 -0.24
N ASN A 167 2.32 -13.49 0.79
CA ASN A 167 2.46 -12.88 2.10
C ASN A 167 2.75 -13.97 3.13
N ALA A 168 3.86 -13.88 3.83
CA ALA A 168 4.28 -14.89 4.77
C ALA A 168 4.81 -14.29 6.06
N ALA A 169 4.44 -14.88 7.18
CA ALA A 169 5.03 -14.62 8.47
C ALA A 169 5.62 -15.92 9.03
N LYS A 170 6.84 -15.87 9.50
CA LYS A 170 7.55 -17.00 10.09
C LYS A 170 8.00 -16.65 11.50
N GLY A 171 7.85 -17.60 12.43
CA GLY A 171 8.24 -17.42 13.82
C GLY A 171 7.14 -17.79 14.82
N SER A 172 7.43 -17.72 16.10
CA SER A 172 6.56 -18.25 17.16
C SER A 172 5.22 -17.56 17.30
N LEU A 173 5.15 -16.27 17.07
CA LEU A 173 3.92 -15.47 17.21
C LEU A 173 3.58 -14.77 15.91
N SER A 174 3.87 -15.40 14.77
CA SER A 174 3.73 -14.81 13.45
C SER A 174 2.28 -14.75 13.00
N VAL A 175 1.93 -13.65 12.36
CA VAL A 175 0.63 -13.41 11.73
C VAL A 175 0.87 -12.95 10.30
N ALA A 176 0.13 -13.48 9.34
CA ALA A 176 0.17 -13.04 7.95
C ALA A 176 -1.24 -12.64 7.52
N VAL A 177 -1.42 -11.36 7.15
CA VAL A 177 -2.67 -10.82 6.64
C VAL A 177 -2.46 -10.36 5.20
N GLN A 178 -3.32 -10.81 4.29
CA GLN A 178 -3.26 -10.43 2.88
C GLN A 178 -4.62 -9.95 2.39
N ASN A 179 -4.67 -8.73 1.92
CA ASN A 179 -5.84 -8.10 1.35
C ASN A 179 -5.61 -7.84 -0.14
N ILE A 180 -6.45 -8.39 -0.97
CA ILE A 180 -6.39 -8.22 -2.42
C ILE A 180 -7.74 -7.73 -2.92
N SER A 181 -7.78 -6.54 -3.52
CA SER A 181 -8.99 -5.89 -4.02
C SER A 181 -10.07 -5.76 -2.95
N SER A 182 -9.72 -5.24 -1.80
CA SER A 182 -10.63 -5.16 -0.66
C SER A 182 -10.69 -3.78 -0.02
N ASN A 183 -11.83 -3.50 0.61
CA ASN A 183 -11.89 -2.53 1.69
C ASN A 183 -11.70 -3.31 2.99
N ASP A 184 -10.69 -2.98 3.74
CA ASP A 184 -10.41 -3.62 5.00
C ASP A 184 -10.47 -2.58 6.12
N ALA A 185 -11.28 -2.84 7.12
CA ALA A 185 -11.38 -2.02 8.32
C ALA A 185 -10.62 -2.66 9.49
N CYS A 186 -9.37 -3.05 9.26
CA CYS A 186 -8.46 -3.58 10.28
C CYS A 186 -8.86 -4.94 10.87
N ALA A 187 -9.11 -5.91 10.04
CA ALA A 187 -9.63 -7.20 10.50
C ALA A 187 -8.75 -7.94 11.51
N GLU A 188 -7.44 -7.76 11.56
CA GLU A 188 -6.58 -8.46 12.55
C GLU A 188 -5.21 -7.79 12.82
N ASP A 189 -4.94 -6.58 12.32
CA ASP A 189 -3.71 -5.86 12.63
C ASP A 189 -4.05 -4.55 13.35
N PRO A 190 -3.39 -4.19 14.44
CA PRO A 190 -3.67 -2.91 15.06
C PRO A 190 -3.43 -1.79 14.05
N CYS A 191 -4.49 -1.05 13.75
CA CYS A 191 -4.41 0.11 12.87
C CYS A 191 -3.25 1.02 13.29
N PRO A 192 -2.53 1.64 12.34
CA PRO A 192 -1.62 2.71 12.67
C PRO A 192 -2.36 3.79 13.48
N GLY A 193 -2.05 3.90 14.77
CA GLY A 193 -2.77 4.79 15.67
C GLY A 193 -3.68 4.11 16.70
N GLY A 194 -3.84 2.78 16.67
CA GLY A 194 -4.51 2.01 17.73
C GLY A 194 -6.03 2.20 17.82
N ARG A 195 -6.67 2.67 16.77
CA ARG A 195 -8.11 2.89 16.73
C ARG A 195 -8.78 2.09 15.61
N CYS A 196 -8.82 0.79 15.78
CA CYS A 196 -9.80 -0.05 15.09
C CYS A 196 -10.89 -0.35 16.13
N HIS A 197 -12.04 0.30 16.04
CA HIS A 197 -13.24 0.03 16.82
C HIS A 197 -14.33 -0.50 15.92
#